data_0a4e8f4c1ecf016233345122a912272d
#
_entry.id   0a4e8f4c1ecf016233345122a912272d
#
_cell.length_a   1.000
_cell.length_b   1.000
_cell.length_c   1.000
_cell.angle_alpha   90.00
_cell.angle_beta   90.00
_cell.angle_gamma   90.00
#
_symmetry.space_group_name_H-M   'P 1'
#
loop_
_entity.id
_entity.type
_entity.pdbx_description
1 polymer ?
#
loop_
_entity_poly.entity_id
_entity_poly.type
_entity_poly.pdbx_seq_one_letter_code
_entity_poly.pdbx_strand_id
1 'polypeptide(L)'
;NQIREVPQANLNPAPEQLQAVARINAVTRLEDNAFPSQYWRKFDSYWRRLNEAHPELMSPADAKAFDSDNSWAQRYRALYPGKSIKECREYIWSHEKGTFSPKLNGLEQEFRLLKSQLDDWVFTGGGNRLGYIRANQLQINAQTRNDRTTARDRIISCWRRETAQKLAFDRTPIGLELDLGGLILPTLPDLSVDFSHVGSLKLSNMNLTASPEGFLTRFRHVRWLDMSNNRLTDLPPAVGEMHGMTRLFLQKNQLQLTAETAQILSGRTTLRALFLQDNPQLGELPDFSLISDMRAVNLANTGINTWPTGLFDQPLLSDIDLSNNQITTIPDFVIAPSADRLAHSVQVNSGTLVTNNTLSDATRVQLGIYRERLTAAGTPLYRDSNLFTTSSPDARRPEPVVRPGALHPTWLAGLPADQVSTRTAQLNMLREQHGSDGFFDIINSRTGHSDFRRQVWEVIDVITENN
;
A
#
# COMPACT_ATOMS: atom_id res chain seq x y z
N ASN A 1 -10.22 -49.48 6.60
CA ASN A 1 -10.26 -49.69 8.04
C ASN A 1 -8.88 -50.03 8.64
N GLN A 2 -8.08 -50.90 8.04
CA GLN A 2 -6.72 -51.21 8.53
C GLN A 2 -5.77 -49.99 8.49
N ILE A 3 -5.97 -49.09 7.58
CA ILE A 3 -5.15 -47.87 7.49
C ILE A 3 -5.41 -46.88 8.66
N ARG A 4 -6.57 -46.96 9.30
CA ARG A 4 -6.92 -46.11 10.45
C ARG A 4 -6.18 -46.48 11.73
N GLU A 5 -5.76 -47.73 11.88
CA GLU A 5 -5.16 -48.26 13.12
C GLU A 5 -3.62 -48.19 13.09
N VAL A 6 -3.00 -48.34 11.92
CA VAL A 6 -1.55 -48.43 11.76
C VAL A 6 -0.79 -47.16 12.19
N PRO A 7 -1.25 -45.91 11.93
CA PRO A 7 -0.46 -44.73 12.30
C PRO A 7 -0.44 -44.36 13.78
N GLN A 8 -1.34 -44.92 14.59
CA GLN A 8 -1.47 -44.51 16.01
C GLN A 8 -0.81 -45.46 17.01
N ALA A 9 -0.62 -46.72 16.66
CA ALA A 9 -0.28 -47.74 17.64
C ALA A 9 1.20 -48.16 17.68
N ASN A 10 2.01 -47.83 16.70
CA ASN A 10 3.37 -48.35 16.63
C ASN A 10 4.38 -47.33 16.14
N LEU A 11 5.19 -46.83 17.06
CA LEU A 11 6.29 -45.90 16.76
C LEU A 11 7.47 -46.55 16.04
N ASN A 12 7.59 -47.92 16.12
CA ASN A 12 8.61 -48.72 15.48
C ASN A 12 7.99 -49.98 14.82
N PRO A 13 7.24 -49.82 13.73
CA PRO A 13 6.63 -50.94 13.05
C PRO A 13 7.69 -51.84 12.40
N ALA A 14 7.37 -53.15 12.29
CA ALA A 14 8.24 -54.10 11.59
C ALA A 14 8.39 -53.72 10.08
N PRO A 15 9.53 -54.06 9.46
CA PRO A 15 9.80 -53.69 8.05
C PRO A 15 8.70 -54.10 7.05
N GLU A 16 8.08 -55.24 7.30
CA GLU A 16 6.97 -55.75 6.48
C GLU A 16 5.69 -54.88 6.59
N GLN A 17 5.39 -54.41 7.81
CA GLN A 17 4.29 -53.47 8.04
C GLN A 17 4.55 -52.13 7.36
N LEU A 18 5.80 -51.70 7.35
CA LEU A 18 6.26 -50.50 6.71
C LEU A 18 6.10 -50.56 5.18
N GLN A 19 6.43 -51.69 4.56
CA GLN A 19 6.23 -51.94 3.12
C GLN A 19 4.74 -51.98 2.77
N ALA A 20 3.91 -52.58 3.60
CA ALA A 20 2.46 -52.64 3.39
C ALA A 20 1.86 -51.22 3.43
N VAL A 21 2.25 -50.41 4.41
CA VAL A 21 1.82 -49.04 4.56
C VAL A 21 2.30 -48.18 3.36
N ALA A 22 3.51 -48.42 2.89
CA ALA A 22 4.08 -47.73 1.73
C ALA A 22 3.29 -47.99 0.45
N ARG A 23 2.98 -49.26 0.18
CA ARG A 23 2.17 -49.70 -0.97
C ARG A 23 0.74 -49.14 -0.92
N ILE A 24 0.12 -49.18 0.26
CA ILE A 24 -1.22 -48.62 0.47
C ILE A 24 -1.19 -47.08 0.22
N ASN A 25 -0.14 -46.41 0.68
CA ASN A 25 0.00 -44.99 0.46
C ASN A 25 0.13 -44.58 -1.03
N ALA A 26 0.90 -45.38 -1.78
CA ALA A 26 1.04 -45.14 -3.23
C ALA A 26 -0.28 -45.37 -3.95
N VAL A 27 -1.05 -46.37 -3.60
CA VAL A 27 -2.37 -46.69 -4.20
C VAL A 27 -3.44 -45.67 -3.79
N THR A 28 -3.53 -45.32 -2.51
CA THR A 28 -4.58 -44.42 -2.00
C THR A 28 -4.39 -42.97 -2.40
N ARG A 29 -3.20 -42.58 -2.84
CA ARG A 29 -3.00 -41.26 -3.45
C ARG A 29 -3.59 -41.12 -4.85
N LEU A 30 -3.73 -42.20 -5.57
CA LEU A 30 -4.43 -42.20 -6.84
C LEU A 30 -5.95 -42.07 -6.64
N GLU A 31 -6.43 -42.36 -5.45
CA GLU A 31 -7.83 -42.27 -5.02
C GLU A 31 -8.02 -41.19 -3.95
N ASP A 32 -7.76 -39.95 -4.34
CA ASP A 32 -7.75 -38.74 -3.47
C ASP A 32 -9.03 -38.51 -2.63
N ASN A 33 -10.08 -39.27 -2.88
CA ASN A 33 -11.37 -39.17 -2.21
C ASN A 33 -11.56 -40.11 -1.02
N ALA A 34 -10.58 -40.94 -0.71
CA ALA A 34 -10.78 -42.01 0.25
C ALA A 34 -10.61 -41.62 1.72
N PHE A 35 -9.88 -40.52 2.02
CA PHE A 35 -9.51 -40.19 3.40
C PHE A 35 -9.74 -38.72 3.78
N PRO A 36 -10.18 -38.41 5.02
CA PRO A 36 -10.18 -37.07 5.56
C PRO A 36 -8.76 -36.48 5.64
N SER A 37 -8.62 -35.18 5.45
CA SER A 37 -7.34 -34.44 5.43
C SER A 37 -6.47 -34.69 6.67
N GLN A 38 -7.07 -34.91 7.84
CA GLN A 38 -6.37 -35.21 9.07
C GLN A 38 -5.58 -36.53 9.03
N TYR A 39 -6.03 -37.50 8.24
CA TYR A 39 -5.32 -38.79 8.08
C TYR A 39 -4.11 -38.65 7.16
N TRP A 40 -4.20 -37.77 6.13
CA TRP A 40 -3.10 -37.50 5.25
C TRP A 40 -1.91 -36.89 6.01
N ARG A 41 -2.13 -35.97 6.94
CA ARG A 41 -1.05 -35.38 7.77
C ARG A 41 -0.31 -36.43 8.59
N LYS A 42 -1.05 -37.31 9.26
CA LYS A 42 -0.46 -38.38 10.05
C LYS A 42 0.30 -39.37 9.19
N PHE A 43 -0.26 -39.66 8.05
CA PHE A 43 0.30 -40.59 7.09
C PHE A 43 1.59 -40.07 6.47
N ASP A 44 1.65 -38.82 6.11
CA ASP A 44 2.85 -38.20 5.53
C ASP A 44 3.98 -38.04 6.55
N SER A 45 3.67 -37.67 7.78
CA SER A 45 4.70 -37.61 8.83
C SER A 45 5.24 -38.99 9.20
N TYR A 46 4.42 -40.01 9.15
CA TYR A 46 4.81 -41.39 9.32
C TYR A 46 5.67 -41.87 8.12
N TRP A 47 5.22 -41.60 6.91
CA TRP A 47 5.91 -41.93 5.67
C TRP A 47 7.30 -41.25 5.58
N ARG A 48 7.38 -40.00 6.01
CA ARG A 48 8.65 -39.27 6.05
C ARG A 48 9.66 -39.91 7.00
N ARG A 49 9.24 -40.24 8.23
CA ARG A 49 10.08 -40.95 9.20
C ARG A 49 10.51 -42.32 8.68
N LEU A 50 9.60 -42.99 7.98
CA LEU A 50 9.88 -44.26 7.37
C LEU A 50 10.94 -44.12 6.27
N ASN A 51 10.77 -43.17 5.38
CA ASN A 51 11.69 -42.93 4.29
C ASN A 51 13.07 -42.42 4.77
N GLU A 52 13.09 -41.62 5.84
CA GLU A 52 14.33 -41.22 6.52
C GLU A 52 15.05 -42.40 7.20
N ALA A 53 14.30 -43.29 7.84
CA ALA A 53 14.85 -44.45 8.55
C ALA A 53 15.19 -45.62 7.61
N HIS A 54 14.44 -45.80 6.55
CA HIS A 54 14.49 -46.94 5.65
C HIS A 54 14.27 -46.56 4.20
N PRO A 55 15.21 -45.80 3.57
CA PRO A 55 15.07 -45.36 2.19
C PRO A 55 14.97 -46.50 1.18
N GLU A 56 15.47 -47.68 1.55
CA GLU A 56 15.42 -48.90 0.76
C GLU A 56 14.02 -49.52 0.60
N LEU A 57 13.04 -49.11 1.45
CA LEU A 57 11.70 -49.64 1.41
C LEU A 57 10.77 -49.01 0.36
N MET A 58 11.19 -47.86 -0.21
CA MET A 58 10.45 -47.24 -1.29
C MET A 58 10.94 -47.74 -2.64
N SER A 59 10.09 -48.45 -3.36
CA SER A 59 10.43 -48.81 -4.74
C SER A 59 10.53 -47.57 -5.63
N PRO A 60 11.37 -47.56 -6.68
CA PRO A 60 11.40 -46.46 -7.66
C PRO A 60 10.04 -46.21 -8.32
N ALA A 61 9.20 -47.20 -8.45
CA ALA A 61 7.85 -47.08 -8.97
C ALA A 61 6.92 -46.35 -8.00
N ASP A 62 7.02 -46.63 -6.69
CA ASP A 62 6.25 -45.97 -5.63
C ASP A 62 6.68 -44.50 -5.51
N ALA A 63 8.00 -44.25 -5.58
CA ALA A 63 8.53 -42.89 -5.56
C ALA A 63 8.01 -42.07 -6.76
N LYS A 64 7.97 -42.69 -7.95
CA LYS A 64 7.47 -42.07 -9.16
C LYS A 64 5.96 -41.84 -9.12
N ALA A 65 5.19 -42.80 -8.59
CA ALA A 65 3.76 -42.63 -8.40
C ALA A 65 3.43 -41.54 -7.35
N PHE A 66 4.29 -41.41 -6.33
CA PHE A 66 4.18 -40.41 -5.29
C PHE A 66 4.40 -38.98 -5.81
N ASP A 67 5.29 -38.83 -6.77
CA ASP A 67 5.65 -37.53 -7.39
C ASP A 67 5.15 -37.41 -8.84
N SER A 68 4.09 -38.14 -9.20
CA SER A 68 3.55 -38.05 -10.56
C SER A 68 3.14 -36.63 -10.92
N ASP A 69 3.41 -36.20 -12.17
CA ASP A 69 3.09 -34.85 -12.66
C ASP A 69 1.60 -34.51 -12.62
N ASN A 70 0.74 -35.53 -12.55
CA ASN A 70 -0.72 -35.40 -12.46
C ASN A 70 -1.23 -35.33 -11.01
N SER A 71 -0.37 -35.40 -10.01
CA SER A 71 -0.79 -35.30 -8.60
C SER A 71 -1.31 -33.89 -8.30
N TRP A 72 -2.25 -33.76 -7.38
CA TRP A 72 -2.73 -32.45 -6.94
C TRP A 72 -1.61 -31.56 -6.40
N ALA A 73 -0.62 -32.16 -5.77
CA ALA A 73 0.53 -31.44 -5.26
C ALA A 73 1.38 -30.84 -6.38
N GLN A 74 1.59 -31.57 -7.47
CA GLN A 74 2.33 -31.06 -8.64
C GLN A 74 1.52 -29.99 -9.40
N ARG A 75 0.22 -30.21 -9.60
CA ARG A 75 -0.67 -29.21 -10.20
C ARG A 75 -0.69 -27.90 -9.39
N TYR A 76 -0.83 -28.01 -8.05
CA TYR A 76 -0.79 -26.85 -7.17
C TYR A 76 0.59 -26.15 -7.21
N ARG A 77 1.68 -26.93 -7.21
CA ARG A 77 3.04 -26.38 -7.34
C ARG A 77 3.26 -25.66 -8.68
N ALA A 78 2.65 -26.12 -9.76
CA ALA A 78 2.74 -25.41 -11.04
C ALA A 78 2.13 -24.00 -10.98
N LEU A 79 1.10 -23.79 -10.15
CA LEU A 79 0.54 -22.47 -9.89
C LEU A 79 1.44 -21.65 -8.96
N TYR A 80 2.10 -22.28 -7.98
CA TYR A 80 2.92 -21.66 -6.92
C TYR A 80 4.34 -22.24 -6.91
N PRO A 81 5.18 -21.93 -7.91
CA PRO A 81 6.49 -22.57 -8.10
C PRO A 81 7.48 -22.31 -6.97
N GLY A 82 7.30 -21.23 -6.20
CA GLY A 82 8.10 -20.93 -5.00
C GLY A 82 7.85 -21.88 -3.83
N LYS A 83 6.76 -22.66 -3.85
CA LYS A 83 6.45 -23.62 -2.78
C LYS A 83 7.14 -24.95 -3.02
N SER A 84 7.65 -25.51 -1.93
CA SER A 84 8.13 -26.90 -1.92
C SER A 84 6.95 -27.88 -2.08
N ILE A 85 7.22 -29.08 -2.56
CA ILE A 85 6.19 -30.13 -2.66
C ILE A 85 5.58 -30.48 -1.29
N LYS A 86 6.36 -30.34 -0.23
CA LYS A 86 5.90 -30.52 1.16
C LYS A 86 4.83 -29.47 1.53
N GLU A 87 5.09 -28.19 1.29
CA GLU A 87 4.13 -27.11 1.55
C GLU A 87 2.86 -27.28 0.71
N CYS A 88 3.00 -27.72 -0.54
CA CYS A 88 1.85 -28.02 -1.39
C CYS A 88 0.98 -29.12 -0.79
N ARG A 89 1.59 -30.18 -0.30
CA ARG A 89 0.87 -31.29 0.37
C ARG A 89 0.21 -30.84 1.67
N GLU A 90 0.90 -30.10 2.51
CA GLU A 90 0.35 -29.53 3.75
C GLU A 90 -0.86 -28.64 3.49
N TYR A 91 -0.81 -27.84 2.43
CA TYR A 91 -1.95 -27.03 2.00
C TYR A 91 -3.13 -27.88 1.53
N ILE A 92 -2.90 -28.91 0.71
CA ILE A 92 -3.95 -29.84 0.28
C ILE A 92 -4.62 -30.49 1.49
N TRP A 93 -3.84 -30.94 2.47
CA TRP A 93 -4.35 -31.63 3.65
C TRP A 93 -5.03 -30.71 4.66
N SER A 94 -4.87 -29.38 4.54
CA SER A 94 -5.61 -28.43 5.36
C SER A 94 -7.08 -28.32 4.94
N HIS A 95 -7.46 -28.89 3.79
CA HIS A 95 -8.81 -28.82 3.26
C HIS A 95 -9.61 -30.07 3.64
N GLU A 96 -10.93 -29.88 3.74
CA GLU A 96 -11.86 -30.99 3.94
C GLU A 96 -11.93 -31.89 2.69
N LYS A 97 -12.30 -33.14 2.92
CA LYS A 97 -12.47 -34.14 1.86
C LYS A 97 -13.44 -33.61 0.79
N GLY A 98 -13.04 -33.73 -0.46
CA GLY A 98 -13.86 -33.35 -1.63
C GLY A 98 -13.87 -31.85 -1.95
N THR A 99 -13.32 -30.99 -1.10
CA THR A 99 -13.34 -29.52 -1.33
C THR A 99 -12.12 -29.03 -2.11
N PHE A 100 -11.00 -29.74 -2.06
CA PHE A 100 -9.75 -29.27 -2.66
C PHE A 100 -9.76 -29.36 -4.20
N SER A 101 -10.28 -30.45 -4.80
CA SER A 101 -10.26 -30.64 -6.25
C SER A 101 -11.04 -29.55 -6.99
N PRO A 102 -12.27 -29.19 -6.62
CA PRO A 102 -12.97 -28.05 -7.21
C PRO A 102 -12.20 -26.73 -7.03
N LYS A 103 -11.59 -26.51 -5.87
CA LYS A 103 -10.79 -25.32 -5.57
C LYS A 103 -9.56 -25.25 -6.46
N LEU A 104 -8.82 -26.35 -6.64
CA LEU A 104 -7.66 -26.40 -7.52
C LEU A 104 -8.04 -26.13 -8.97
N ASN A 105 -9.13 -26.73 -9.46
CA ASN A 105 -9.65 -26.48 -10.81
C ASN A 105 -10.01 -24.98 -10.99
N GLY A 106 -10.65 -24.36 -9.99
CA GLY A 106 -10.94 -22.93 -9.97
C GLY A 106 -9.68 -22.06 -10.05
N LEU A 107 -8.67 -22.36 -9.24
CA LEU A 107 -7.38 -21.66 -9.25
C LEU A 107 -6.65 -21.80 -10.59
N GLU A 108 -6.67 -22.96 -11.19
CA GLU A 108 -6.06 -23.18 -12.52
C GLU A 108 -6.79 -22.38 -13.62
N GLN A 109 -8.11 -22.33 -13.55
CA GLN A 109 -8.91 -21.54 -14.49
C GLN A 109 -8.65 -20.05 -14.30
N GLU A 110 -8.64 -19.59 -13.07
CA GLU A 110 -8.33 -18.20 -12.71
C GLU A 110 -6.93 -17.79 -13.16
N PHE A 111 -5.92 -18.63 -12.92
CA PHE A 111 -4.54 -18.36 -13.36
C PHE A 111 -4.40 -18.34 -14.89
N ARG A 112 -5.06 -19.27 -15.59
CA ARG A 112 -5.07 -19.25 -17.07
C ARG A 112 -5.69 -17.97 -17.62
N LEU A 113 -6.79 -17.52 -17.02
CA LEU A 113 -7.45 -16.27 -17.41
C LEU A 113 -6.55 -15.06 -17.14
N LEU A 114 -5.99 -14.95 -15.93
CA LEU A 114 -5.04 -13.89 -15.56
C LEU A 114 -3.86 -13.86 -16.52
N LYS A 115 -3.23 -15.01 -16.76
CA LYS A 115 -2.06 -15.10 -17.63
C LYS A 115 -2.40 -14.69 -19.06
N SER A 116 -3.54 -15.12 -19.59
CA SER A 116 -3.99 -14.73 -20.95
C SER A 116 -4.20 -13.22 -21.05
N GLN A 117 -4.88 -12.61 -20.08
CA GLN A 117 -5.13 -11.15 -20.07
C GLN A 117 -3.82 -10.35 -20.00
N LEU A 118 -2.88 -10.80 -19.16
CA LEU A 118 -1.59 -10.15 -19.02
C LEU A 118 -0.70 -10.33 -20.24
N ASP A 119 -0.63 -11.53 -20.81
CA ASP A 119 0.15 -11.79 -22.02
C ASP A 119 -0.42 -11.00 -23.21
N ASP A 120 -1.76 -10.99 -23.39
CA ASP A 120 -2.41 -10.17 -24.41
C ASP A 120 -2.06 -8.69 -24.25
N TRP A 121 -2.09 -8.17 -23.03
CA TRP A 121 -1.73 -6.78 -22.75
C TRP A 121 -0.25 -6.48 -23.04
N VAL A 122 0.66 -7.38 -22.68
CA VAL A 122 2.10 -7.21 -22.95
C VAL A 122 2.39 -7.13 -24.45
N PHE A 123 1.72 -7.97 -25.26
CA PHE A 123 2.05 -8.12 -26.67
C PHE A 123 1.18 -7.26 -27.61
N THR A 124 -0.08 -6.98 -27.27
CA THR A 124 -1.03 -6.31 -28.16
C THR A 124 -1.28 -4.84 -27.87
N GLY A 125 -0.78 -4.33 -26.74
CA GLY A 125 -0.99 -2.95 -26.37
C GLY A 125 -2.34 -2.65 -25.71
N GLY A 126 -3.14 -3.66 -25.38
CA GLY A 126 -4.37 -3.49 -24.57
C GLY A 126 -5.54 -2.85 -25.31
N GLY A 127 -5.75 -3.20 -26.57
CA GLY A 127 -6.98 -2.84 -27.29
C GLY A 127 -8.01 -3.97 -27.21
N ASN A 128 -9.24 -3.65 -26.85
CA ASN A 128 -10.39 -4.54 -26.93
C ASN A 128 -10.39 -5.33 -28.25
N ARG A 129 -10.64 -6.62 -28.18
CA ARG A 129 -10.75 -7.56 -29.33
C ARG A 129 -11.73 -7.15 -30.44
N LEU A 130 -12.42 -6.04 -30.33
CA LEU A 130 -13.42 -5.54 -31.28
C LEU A 130 -12.92 -4.40 -32.18
N GLY A 131 -11.69 -3.98 -32.07
CA GLY A 131 -11.09 -2.97 -32.94
C GLY A 131 -9.84 -3.49 -33.62
N TYR A 132 -9.94 -3.95 -34.86
CA TYR A 132 -8.85 -3.95 -35.82
C TYR A 132 -8.30 -2.51 -35.97
N ILE A 133 -7.65 -2.02 -34.95
CA ILE A 133 -6.85 -0.80 -35.07
C ILE A 133 -5.54 -1.25 -35.67
N ARG A 134 -5.32 -0.77 -36.87
CA ARG A 134 -4.16 -0.97 -37.71
C ARG A 134 -2.90 -1.15 -36.89
N ALA A 135 -2.26 -2.29 -37.02
CA ALA A 135 -1.02 -2.72 -36.35
C ALA A 135 0.17 -1.77 -36.50
N ASN A 136 -0.01 -0.60 -37.14
CA ASN A 136 1.03 0.35 -37.48
C ASN A 136 1.11 1.59 -36.60
N GLN A 137 0.29 1.77 -35.56
CA GLN A 137 0.25 3.02 -34.80
C GLN A 137 0.73 2.96 -33.36
N LEU A 138 0.98 1.80 -32.80
CA LEU A 138 1.65 1.68 -31.50
C LEU A 138 2.85 0.74 -31.63
N GLN A 139 3.92 1.24 -32.19
CA GLN A 139 5.23 0.66 -31.89
C GLN A 139 5.46 0.87 -30.39
N ILE A 140 5.04 -0.14 -29.60
CA ILE A 140 5.44 -0.24 -28.20
C ILE A 140 6.95 -0.30 -28.26
N ASN A 141 7.62 0.73 -27.76
CA ASN A 141 9.07 0.75 -27.74
C ASN A 141 9.57 -0.41 -26.83
N ALA A 142 10.82 -0.79 -26.99
CA ALA A 142 11.40 -1.91 -26.23
C ALA A 142 11.28 -1.69 -24.71
N GLN A 143 11.40 -0.44 -24.24
CA GLN A 143 11.27 -0.08 -22.83
C GLN A 143 9.85 -0.35 -22.31
N THR A 144 8.80 0.12 -22.99
CA THR A 144 7.42 -0.12 -22.58
C THR A 144 7.08 -1.62 -22.54
N ARG A 145 7.62 -2.41 -23.48
CA ARG A 145 7.43 -3.87 -23.46
C ARG A 145 8.12 -4.51 -22.26
N ASN A 146 9.33 -4.07 -21.93
CA ASN A 146 10.07 -4.54 -20.77
C ASN A 146 9.32 -4.21 -19.47
N ASP A 147 8.84 -2.97 -19.35
CA ASP A 147 8.07 -2.52 -18.17
C ASP A 147 6.74 -3.28 -18.03
N ARG A 148 6.03 -3.56 -19.14
CA ARG A 148 4.84 -4.42 -19.12
C ARG A 148 5.16 -5.85 -18.71
N THR A 149 6.27 -6.40 -19.16
CA THR A 149 6.73 -7.74 -18.75
C THR A 149 7.01 -7.75 -17.25
N THR A 150 7.71 -6.76 -16.75
CA THR A 150 8.00 -6.60 -15.32
C THR A 150 6.69 -6.48 -14.51
N ALA A 151 5.75 -5.65 -14.96
CA ALA A 151 4.46 -5.50 -14.31
C ALA A 151 3.67 -6.81 -14.30
N ARG A 152 3.62 -7.53 -15.44
CA ARG A 152 3.01 -8.87 -15.52
C ARG A 152 3.55 -9.80 -14.44
N ASP A 153 4.87 -9.87 -14.33
CA ASP A 153 5.52 -10.77 -13.39
C ASP A 153 5.23 -10.38 -11.93
N ARG A 154 5.22 -9.07 -11.62
CA ARG A 154 4.82 -8.56 -10.29
C ARG A 154 3.36 -8.86 -9.98
N ILE A 155 2.44 -8.70 -10.93
CA ILE A 155 1.01 -9.01 -10.77
C ILE A 155 0.82 -10.51 -10.52
N ILE A 156 1.51 -11.38 -11.26
CA ILE A 156 1.48 -12.84 -11.06
C ILE A 156 2.04 -13.21 -9.68
N SER A 157 3.17 -12.64 -9.27
CA SER A 157 3.73 -12.87 -7.92
C SER A 157 2.77 -12.41 -6.82
N CYS A 158 2.08 -11.29 -7.03
CA CYS A 158 1.06 -10.82 -6.10
C CYS A 158 -0.14 -11.77 -6.03
N TRP A 159 -0.63 -12.26 -7.16
CA TRP A 159 -1.70 -13.28 -7.21
C TRP A 159 -1.28 -14.54 -6.45
N ARG A 160 -0.03 -14.95 -6.57
CA ARG A 160 0.57 -16.09 -5.84
C ARG A 160 0.79 -15.86 -4.35
N ARG A 161 0.53 -14.66 -3.83
CA ARG A 161 0.81 -14.27 -2.45
C ARG A 161 2.31 -14.29 -2.11
N GLU A 162 3.17 -14.06 -3.10
CA GLU A 162 4.63 -14.03 -2.96
C GLU A 162 5.18 -12.63 -2.67
N THR A 163 4.32 -11.59 -2.73
CA THR A 163 4.69 -10.22 -2.40
C THR A 163 4.65 -9.94 -0.90
N ALA A 164 5.34 -8.88 -0.49
CA ALA A 164 5.47 -8.54 0.93
C ALA A 164 4.13 -8.16 1.58
N GLN A 165 3.97 -8.56 2.83
CA GLN A 165 2.90 -8.08 3.69
C GLN A 165 3.16 -6.62 4.05
N LYS A 166 2.19 -5.75 3.78
CA LYS A 166 2.25 -4.35 4.21
C LYS A 166 1.71 -4.18 5.62
N LEU A 167 2.44 -3.42 6.42
CA LEU A 167 2.04 -3.09 7.78
C LEU A 167 1.67 -1.61 7.86
N ALA A 168 0.64 -1.30 8.64
CA ALA A 168 0.35 0.06 9.08
C ALA A 168 1.40 0.54 10.11
N PHE A 169 1.36 1.80 10.51
CA PHE A 169 2.30 2.34 11.50
C PHE A 169 2.21 1.67 12.88
N ASP A 170 1.02 1.20 13.25
CA ASP A 170 0.78 0.42 14.47
C ASP A 170 1.13 -1.07 14.32
N ARG A 171 1.86 -1.43 13.24
CA ARG A 171 2.24 -2.79 12.86
C ARG A 171 1.07 -3.73 12.55
N THR A 172 -0.15 -3.24 12.45
CA THR A 172 -1.28 -4.07 11.99
C THR A 172 -1.13 -4.41 10.50
N PRO A 173 -1.35 -5.67 10.09
CA PRO A 173 -1.31 -6.05 8.69
C PRO A 173 -2.46 -5.39 7.92
N ILE A 174 -2.18 -4.75 6.80
CA ILE A 174 -3.19 -4.15 5.93
C ILE A 174 -3.47 -4.95 4.65
N GLY A 175 -2.69 -5.98 4.38
CA GLY A 175 -2.75 -6.81 3.19
C GLY A 175 -1.41 -6.87 2.46
N LEU A 176 -1.37 -7.56 1.33
CA LEU A 176 -0.17 -7.61 0.51
C LEU A 176 0.05 -6.29 -0.24
N GLU A 177 1.29 -6.03 -0.62
CA GLU A 177 1.65 -4.89 -1.45
C GLU A 177 1.81 -5.33 -2.92
N LEU A 178 1.15 -4.60 -3.83
CA LEU A 178 1.46 -4.63 -5.26
C LEU A 178 2.09 -3.28 -5.63
N ASP A 179 3.36 -3.30 -5.99
CA ASP A 179 4.11 -2.10 -6.38
C ASP A 179 4.46 -2.17 -7.87
N LEU A 180 3.81 -1.31 -8.66
CA LEU A 180 4.11 -1.08 -10.08
C LEU A 180 4.75 0.29 -10.31
N GLY A 181 5.02 1.03 -9.26
CA GLY A 181 5.56 2.38 -9.31
C GLY A 181 6.87 2.48 -10.10
N GLY A 182 7.02 3.56 -10.84
CA GLY A 182 8.21 3.84 -11.64
C GLY A 182 8.30 3.10 -12.99
N LEU A 183 7.40 2.15 -13.26
CA LEU A 183 7.29 1.53 -14.58
C LEU A 183 6.56 2.47 -15.55
N ILE A 184 7.07 2.66 -16.76
CA ILE A 184 6.42 3.52 -17.75
C ILE A 184 5.27 2.77 -18.41
N LEU A 185 4.10 2.90 -17.83
CA LEU A 185 2.88 2.18 -18.19
C LEU A 185 1.71 3.16 -18.35
N PRO A 186 1.55 3.80 -19.50
CA PRO A 186 0.44 4.75 -19.72
C PRO A 186 -0.94 4.12 -19.67
N THR A 187 -1.02 2.80 -19.76
CA THR A 187 -2.23 2.00 -19.59
C THR A 187 -1.95 0.75 -18.78
N LEU A 188 -2.93 0.26 -18.03
CA LEU A 188 -2.90 -1.01 -17.32
C LEU A 188 -3.88 -2.02 -17.94
N PRO A 189 -3.71 -3.32 -17.72
CA PRO A 189 -4.59 -4.34 -18.28
C PRO A 189 -5.95 -4.34 -17.59
N ASP A 190 -7.00 -4.67 -18.33
CA ASP A 190 -8.27 -5.04 -17.73
C ASP A 190 -8.16 -6.45 -17.13
N LEU A 191 -8.44 -6.56 -15.84
CA LEU A 191 -8.36 -7.82 -15.11
C LEU A 191 -9.76 -8.34 -14.79
N SER A 192 -9.92 -9.67 -14.78
CA SER A 192 -11.16 -10.33 -14.34
C SER A 192 -10.99 -11.04 -12.99
N VAL A 193 -9.74 -11.20 -12.55
CA VAL A 193 -9.36 -11.92 -11.34
C VAL A 193 -9.41 -10.98 -10.13
N ASP A 194 -9.85 -11.49 -8.99
CA ASP A 194 -9.96 -10.74 -7.75
C ASP A 194 -8.60 -10.61 -7.03
N PHE A 195 -8.29 -9.41 -6.55
CA PHE A 195 -7.11 -9.07 -5.79
C PHE A 195 -7.48 -8.50 -4.39
N SER A 196 -8.55 -9.00 -3.78
CA SER A 196 -9.02 -8.54 -2.46
C SER A 196 -7.99 -8.71 -1.34
N HIS A 197 -6.97 -9.54 -1.52
CA HIS A 197 -5.86 -9.73 -0.58
C HIS A 197 -4.82 -8.59 -0.61
N VAL A 198 -4.91 -7.68 -1.58
CA VAL A 198 -4.02 -6.52 -1.70
C VAL A 198 -4.55 -5.38 -0.83
N GLY A 199 -3.72 -4.94 0.11
CA GLY A 199 -4.01 -3.82 0.99
C GLY A 199 -3.25 -2.54 0.62
N SER A 200 -2.14 -2.66 -0.11
CA SER A 200 -1.32 -1.54 -0.60
C SER A 200 -1.11 -1.66 -2.10
N LEU A 201 -1.56 -0.66 -2.84
CA LEU A 201 -1.41 -0.60 -4.30
C LEU A 201 -0.65 0.68 -4.68
N LYS A 202 0.53 0.51 -5.29
CA LYS A 202 1.36 1.61 -5.76
C LYS A 202 1.39 1.66 -7.27
N LEU A 203 0.89 2.75 -7.82
CA LEU A 203 0.80 3.07 -9.23
C LEU A 203 1.41 4.46 -9.50
N SER A 204 2.37 4.87 -8.70
CA SER A 204 3.00 6.19 -8.80
C SER A 204 4.05 6.24 -9.91
N ASN A 205 4.20 7.43 -10.52
CA ASN A 205 5.26 7.69 -11.51
C ASN A 205 5.22 6.74 -12.73
N MET A 206 4.02 6.47 -13.27
CA MET A 206 3.82 5.52 -14.36
C MET A 206 3.45 6.18 -15.70
N ASN A 207 3.28 7.51 -15.74
CA ASN A 207 2.72 8.25 -16.87
C ASN A 207 1.26 7.89 -17.23
N LEU A 208 0.47 7.46 -16.25
CA LEU A 208 -0.96 7.23 -16.45
C LEU A 208 -1.66 8.53 -16.88
N THR A 209 -2.41 8.49 -17.98
CA THR A 209 -3.16 9.64 -18.53
C THR A 209 -4.66 9.53 -18.30
N ALA A 210 -5.15 8.35 -17.99
CA ALA A 210 -6.55 8.07 -17.69
C ALA A 210 -6.64 7.05 -16.56
N SER A 211 -7.80 7.03 -15.89
CA SER A 211 -8.08 6.06 -14.85
C SER A 211 -8.11 4.64 -15.42
N PRO A 212 -7.33 3.70 -14.85
CA PRO A 212 -7.33 2.30 -15.27
C PRO A 212 -8.44 1.51 -14.56
N GLU A 213 -9.70 1.81 -14.84
CA GLU A 213 -10.87 1.26 -14.15
C GLU A 213 -10.95 -0.27 -14.23
N GLY A 214 -10.72 -0.87 -15.40
CA GLY A 214 -10.72 -2.32 -15.56
C GLY A 214 -9.69 -3.06 -14.72
N PHE A 215 -8.62 -2.35 -14.31
CA PHE A 215 -7.63 -2.81 -13.34
C PHE A 215 -8.08 -2.54 -11.91
N LEU A 216 -8.38 -1.29 -11.56
CA LEU A 216 -8.65 -0.84 -10.19
C LEU A 216 -9.84 -1.52 -9.53
N THR A 217 -10.89 -1.84 -10.28
CA THR A 217 -12.11 -2.50 -9.77
C THR A 217 -11.85 -3.89 -9.15
N ARG A 218 -10.66 -4.47 -9.34
CA ARG A 218 -10.24 -5.76 -8.76
C ARG A 218 -9.60 -5.63 -7.37
N PHE A 219 -9.35 -4.39 -6.90
CA PHE A 219 -8.62 -4.07 -5.68
C PHE A 219 -9.51 -3.43 -4.61
N ARG A 220 -10.69 -3.99 -4.33
CA ARG A 220 -11.72 -3.40 -3.46
C ARG A 220 -11.30 -3.24 -2.00
N HIS A 221 -10.34 -4.02 -1.52
CA HIS A 221 -9.86 -4.00 -0.14
C HIS A 221 -8.60 -3.18 0.07
N VAL A 222 -8.17 -2.41 -0.93
CA VAL A 222 -7.03 -1.51 -0.81
C VAL A 222 -7.28 -0.49 0.30
N ARG A 223 -6.31 -0.41 1.20
CA ARG A 223 -6.26 0.58 2.27
C ARG A 223 -5.33 1.74 1.97
N TRP A 224 -4.26 1.47 1.21
CA TRP A 224 -3.31 2.48 0.75
C TRP A 224 -3.24 2.45 -0.77
N LEU A 225 -3.70 3.54 -1.40
CA LEU A 225 -3.61 3.73 -2.84
C LEU A 225 -2.67 4.89 -3.14
N ASP A 226 -1.63 4.63 -3.91
CA ASP A 226 -0.71 5.65 -4.40
C ASP A 226 -0.76 5.71 -5.94
N MET A 227 -1.33 6.80 -6.46
CA MET A 227 -1.37 7.13 -7.88
C MET A 227 -0.70 8.50 -8.15
N SER A 228 0.20 8.90 -7.27
CA SER A 228 0.92 10.16 -7.37
C SER A 228 1.83 10.24 -8.60
N ASN A 229 2.19 11.45 -8.97
CA ASN A 229 3.14 11.72 -10.05
C ASN A 229 2.77 11.02 -11.38
N ASN A 230 1.51 11.20 -11.78
CA ASN A 230 0.97 10.77 -13.06
C ASN A 230 0.39 11.96 -13.84
N ARG A 231 -0.46 11.72 -14.81
CA ARG A 231 -1.13 12.76 -15.62
C ARG A 231 -2.65 12.60 -15.61
N LEU A 232 -3.18 12.13 -14.47
CA LEU A 232 -4.62 11.91 -14.32
C LEU A 232 -5.35 13.25 -14.28
N THR A 233 -6.45 13.34 -15.02
CA THR A 233 -7.35 14.51 -15.03
C THR A 233 -8.54 14.32 -14.09
N ASP A 234 -8.93 13.08 -13.84
CA ASP A 234 -10.14 12.73 -13.11
C ASP A 234 -9.84 11.79 -11.94
N LEU A 235 -10.65 11.87 -10.90
CA LEU A 235 -10.62 10.89 -9.81
C LEU A 235 -11.09 9.53 -10.33
N PRO A 236 -10.32 8.44 -10.14
CA PRO A 236 -10.79 7.10 -10.51
C PRO A 236 -12.10 6.73 -9.82
N PRO A 237 -13.19 6.41 -10.56
CA PRO A 237 -14.46 5.99 -9.96
C PRO A 237 -14.32 4.79 -9.02
N ALA A 238 -13.39 3.87 -9.29
CA ALA A 238 -13.10 2.71 -8.43
C ALA A 238 -12.72 3.09 -6.99
N VAL A 239 -12.22 4.31 -6.74
CA VAL A 239 -11.98 4.84 -5.38
C VAL A 239 -13.27 4.81 -4.56
N GLY A 240 -14.41 5.01 -5.21
CA GLY A 240 -15.74 4.92 -4.59
C GLY A 240 -16.05 3.56 -3.96
N GLU A 241 -15.48 2.48 -4.48
CA GLU A 241 -15.70 1.11 -4.02
C GLU A 241 -14.69 0.65 -2.95
N MET A 242 -13.63 1.42 -2.70
CA MET A 242 -12.57 1.07 -1.74
C MET A 242 -12.92 1.56 -0.33
N HIS A 243 -13.94 0.95 0.28
CA HIS A 243 -14.54 1.42 1.55
C HIS A 243 -13.58 1.38 2.76
N GLY A 244 -12.56 0.54 2.74
CA GLY A 244 -11.56 0.43 3.81
C GLY A 244 -10.33 1.33 3.61
N MET A 245 -10.34 2.24 2.64
CA MET A 245 -9.19 3.10 2.32
C MET A 245 -8.86 4.03 3.48
N THR A 246 -7.60 4.02 3.90
CA THR A 246 -7.08 4.87 4.97
C THR A 246 -6.09 5.91 4.47
N ARG A 247 -5.48 5.71 3.30
CA ARG A 247 -4.52 6.65 2.70
C ARG A 247 -4.70 6.71 1.20
N LEU A 248 -4.76 7.93 0.69
CA LEU A 248 -4.88 8.20 -0.74
C LEU A 248 -3.85 9.25 -1.15
N PHE A 249 -2.98 8.87 -2.09
CA PHE A 249 -1.92 9.72 -2.63
C PHE A 249 -2.23 9.99 -4.11
N LEU A 250 -2.60 11.22 -4.42
CA LEU A 250 -2.95 11.69 -5.76
C LEU A 250 -2.17 12.96 -6.16
N GLN A 251 -1.16 13.32 -5.38
CA GLN A 251 -0.34 14.51 -5.63
C GLN A 251 0.38 14.43 -6.97
N LYS A 252 0.70 15.61 -7.53
CA LYS A 252 1.42 15.75 -8.81
C LYS A 252 0.69 15.06 -9.96
N ASN A 253 -0.55 15.44 -10.15
CA ASN A 253 -1.40 15.08 -11.28
C ASN A 253 -2.00 16.34 -11.92
N GLN A 254 -3.04 16.19 -12.71
CA GLN A 254 -3.79 17.28 -13.34
C GLN A 254 -5.28 17.19 -12.99
N LEU A 255 -5.57 16.73 -11.76
CA LEU A 255 -6.92 16.42 -11.33
C LEU A 255 -7.81 17.66 -11.32
N GLN A 256 -9.02 17.48 -11.80
CA GLN A 256 -10.13 18.41 -11.70
C GLN A 256 -11.32 17.69 -11.05
N LEU A 257 -11.56 17.99 -9.79
CA LEU A 257 -12.68 17.39 -9.06
C LEU A 257 -13.97 18.15 -9.39
N THR A 258 -15.02 17.40 -9.70
CA THR A 258 -16.39 17.88 -9.79
C THR A 258 -17.10 17.69 -8.46
N ALA A 259 -18.30 18.25 -8.28
CA ALA A 259 -19.11 18.02 -7.09
C ALA A 259 -19.35 16.52 -6.83
N GLU A 260 -19.55 15.72 -7.88
CA GLU A 260 -19.75 14.28 -7.78
C GLU A 260 -18.48 13.56 -7.28
N THR A 261 -17.33 13.85 -7.86
CA THR A 261 -16.06 13.22 -7.46
C THR A 261 -15.58 13.70 -6.10
N ALA A 262 -15.83 14.94 -5.72
CA ALA A 262 -15.59 15.45 -4.37
C ALA A 262 -16.48 14.71 -3.35
N GLN A 263 -17.73 14.40 -3.69
CA GLN A 263 -18.62 13.61 -2.85
C GLN A 263 -18.15 12.16 -2.67
N ILE A 264 -17.56 11.55 -3.70
CA ILE A 264 -16.93 10.23 -3.58
C ILE A 264 -15.84 10.26 -2.50
N LEU A 265 -14.98 11.28 -2.49
CA LEU A 265 -13.95 11.45 -1.46
C LEU A 265 -14.54 11.70 -0.08
N SER A 266 -15.57 12.54 0.04
CA SER A 266 -16.30 12.79 1.30
C SER A 266 -16.88 11.51 1.89
N GLY A 267 -17.32 10.58 1.05
CA GLY A 267 -17.83 9.27 1.45
C GLY A 267 -16.75 8.29 1.94
N ARG A 268 -15.46 8.62 1.84
CA ARG A 268 -14.36 7.76 2.33
C ARG A 268 -14.11 8.01 3.83
N THR A 269 -15.07 7.68 4.65
CA THR A 269 -15.08 7.98 6.10
C THR A 269 -13.92 7.35 6.89
N THR A 270 -13.24 6.35 6.33
CA THR A 270 -12.07 5.70 6.94
C THR A 270 -10.74 6.37 6.59
N LEU A 271 -10.74 7.43 5.76
CA LEU A 271 -9.52 8.14 5.40
C LEU A 271 -8.85 8.76 6.62
N ARG A 272 -7.53 8.57 6.70
CA ARG A 272 -6.65 9.18 7.71
C ARG A 272 -5.63 10.12 7.08
N ALA A 273 -5.34 9.94 5.80
CA ALA A 273 -4.44 10.82 5.07
C ALA A 273 -4.89 10.98 3.61
N LEU A 274 -4.94 12.23 3.14
CA LEU A 274 -5.29 12.61 1.78
C LEU A 274 -4.27 13.61 1.25
N PHE A 275 -3.59 13.24 0.16
CA PHE A 275 -2.56 14.05 -0.47
C PHE A 275 -2.98 14.40 -1.89
N LEU A 276 -3.31 15.68 -2.12
CA LEU A 276 -3.79 16.22 -3.40
C LEU A 276 -2.90 17.36 -3.92
N GLN A 277 -1.79 17.67 -3.25
CA GLN A 277 -0.92 18.79 -3.62
C GLN A 277 -0.41 18.66 -5.05
N ASP A 278 -0.08 19.81 -5.65
CA ASP A 278 0.40 19.92 -7.04
C ASP A 278 -0.62 19.40 -8.08
N ASN A 279 -1.90 19.70 -7.84
CA ASN A 279 -3.00 19.63 -8.80
C ASN A 279 -3.57 21.05 -8.98
N PRO A 280 -2.96 21.91 -9.78
CA PRO A 280 -3.20 23.36 -9.74
C PRO A 280 -4.61 23.83 -10.16
N GLN A 281 -5.42 22.93 -10.69
CA GLN A 281 -6.81 23.17 -11.09
C GLN A 281 -7.75 22.17 -10.43
N LEU A 282 -7.54 21.87 -9.13
CA LEU A 282 -8.23 20.78 -8.44
C LEU A 282 -9.76 20.92 -8.45
N GLY A 283 -10.30 22.14 -8.42
CA GLY A 283 -11.74 22.39 -8.47
C GLY A 283 -12.44 22.19 -7.12
N GLU A 284 -13.49 21.39 -7.09
CA GLU A 284 -14.30 21.17 -5.92
C GLU A 284 -13.55 20.34 -4.85
N LEU A 285 -13.75 20.69 -3.58
CA LEU A 285 -13.14 19.97 -2.46
C LEU A 285 -14.12 19.01 -1.81
N PRO A 286 -13.65 17.89 -1.22
CA PRO A 286 -14.47 17.07 -0.38
C PRO A 286 -14.93 17.81 0.88
N ASP A 287 -16.10 17.45 1.39
CA ASP A 287 -16.52 17.86 2.74
C ASP A 287 -15.83 16.97 3.77
N PHE A 288 -14.88 17.54 4.49
CA PHE A 288 -14.11 16.82 5.51
C PHE A 288 -14.89 16.55 6.78
N SER A 289 -16.06 17.18 7.01
CA SER A 289 -16.88 16.95 8.22
C SER A 289 -17.35 15.50 8.37
N LEU A 290 -17.40 14.76 7.26
CA LEU A 290 -17.82 13.35 7.23
C LEU A 290 -16.68 12.36 7.52
N ILE A 291 -15.42 12.82 7.62
CA ILE A 291 -14.22 11.98 7.69
C ILE A 291 -13.56 12.13 9.07
N SER A 292 -14.13 11.51 10.08
CA SER A 292 -13.77 11.72 11.50
C SER A 292 -12.36 11.29 11.93
N ASP A 293 -11.72 10.39 11.16
CA ASP A 293 -10.39 9.84 11.49
C ASP A 293 -9.25 10.56 10.75
N MET A 294 -9.53 11.68 10.07
CA MET A 294 -8.54 12.42 9.30
C MET A 294 -7.41 12.93 10.20
N ARG A 295 -6.17 12.70 9.80
CA ARG A 295 -4.95 13.09 10.52
C ARG A 295 -4.05 13.99 9.71
N ALA A 296 -4.01 13.81 8.39
CA ALA A 296 -3.16 14.57 7.49
C ALA A 296 -3.90 14.91 6.20
N VAL A 297 -3.85 16.19 5.78
CA VAL A 297 -4.38 16.68 4.50
C VAL A 297 -3.35 17.60 3.86
N ASN A 298 -2.99 17.31 2.63
CA ASN A 298 -2.14 18.21 1.87
C ASN A 298 -2.85 18.69 0.61
N LEU A 299 -3.15 19.98 0.56
CA LEU A 299 -3.80 20.71 -0.53
C LEU A 299 -2.91 21.85 -1.07
N ALA A 300 -1.59 21.77 -0.86
CA ALA A 300 -0.68 22.79 -1.35
C ALA A 300 -0.68 22.85 -2.89
N ASN A 301 -0.65 24.06 -3.44
CA ASN A 301 -0.60 24.28 -4.89
C ASN A 301 -1.75 23.57 -5.63
N THR A 302 -2.99 23.76 -5.17
CA THR A 302 -4.20 23.19 -5.76
C THR A 302 -5.14 24.23 -6.36
N GLY A 303 -4.81 25.53 -6.21
CA GLY A 303 -5.60 26.64 -6.77
C GLY A 303 -6.85 26.97 -5.97
N ILE A 304 -7.04 26.38 -4.77
CA ILE A 304 -8.19 26.67 -3.93
C ILE A 304 -8.17 28.12 -3.44
N ASN A 305 -9.36 28.73 -3.36
CA ASN A 305 -9.55 30.12 -2.93
C ASN A 305 -10.39 30.27 -1.66
N THR A 306 -10.94 29.17 -1.15
CA THR A 306 -11.75 29.14 0.05
C THR A 306 -11.18 28.16 1.07
N TRP A 307 -11.51 28.36 2.34
CA TRP A 307 -11.17 27.40 3.41
C TRP A 307 -11.94 26.09 3.26
N PRO A 308 -11.26 24.93 3.33
CA PRO A 308 -11.95 23.65 3.15
C PRO A 308 -12.98 23.36 4.25
N THR A 309 -14.20 22.96 3.84
CA THR A 309 -15.31 22.68 4.73
C THR A 309 -15.03 21.49 5.64
N GLY A 310 -15.33 21.60 6.93
CA GLY A 310 -15.21 20.53 7.91
C GLY A 310 -13.78 20.21 8.37
N LEU A 311 -12.77 20.85 7.77
CA LEU A 311 -11.38 20.56 8.08
C LEU A 311 -11.02 20.93 9.53
N PHE A 312 -11.48 22.08 10.00
CA PHE A 312 -11.20 22.58 11.36
C PHE A 312 -11.86 21.70 12.44
N ASP A 313 -12.96 21.06 12.16
CA ASP A 313 -13.73 20.29 13.15
C ASP A 313 -13.18 18.88 13.41
N GLN A 314 -12.13 18.47 12.69
CA GLN A 314 -11.57 17.14 12.79
C GLN A 314 -10.77 16.94 14.09
N PRO A 315 -11.15 15.98 14.97
CA PRO A 315 -10.57 15.84 16.30
C PRO A 315 -9.12 15.34 16.30
N LEU A 316 -8.71 14.65 15.25
CA LEU A 316 -7.39 13.99 15.13
C LEU A 316 -6.47 14.67 14.13
N LEU A 317 -6.94 15.72 13.45
CA LEU A 317 -6.21 16.38 12.39
C LEU A 317 -5.06 17.21 12.97
N SER A 318 -3.84 16.93 12.55
CA SER A 318 -2.64 17.57 13.06
C SER A 318 -1.65 18.02 11.99
N ASP A 319 -1.95 17.72 10.70
CA ASP A 319 -1.04 17.97 9.59
C ASP A 319 -1.86 18.48 8.40
N ILE A 320 -1.86 19.80 8.20
CA ILE A 320 -2.66 20.45 7.16
C ILE A 320 -1.75 21.38 6.36
N ASP A 321 -1.61 21.13 5.08
CA ASP A 321 -0.88 22.02 4.18
C ASP A 321 -1.82 22.64 3.15
N LEU A 322 -2.08 23.95 3.32
CA LEU A 322 -2.87 24.78 2.40
C LEU A 322 -1.99 25.83 1.71
N SER A 323 -0.67 25.68 1.72
CA SER A 323 0.27 26.65 1.16
C SER A 323 0.15 26.76 -0.37
N ASN A 324 0.65 27.87 -0.92
CA ASN A 324 0.70 28.13 -2.36
C ASN A 324 -0.67 28.10 -3.05
N ASN A 325 -1.69 28.63 -2.40
CA ASN A 325 -3.06 28.69 -2.90
C ASN A 325 -3.55 30.16 -3.04
N GLN A 326 -4.83 30.34 -3.28
CA GLN A 326 -5.47 31.63 -3.48
C GLN A 326 -6.47 32.00 -2.36
N ILE A 327 -6.30 31.42 -1.17
CA ILE A 327 -7.19 31.67 -0.03
C ILE A 327 -7.05 33.15 0.36
N THR A 328 -8.18 33.83 0.42
CA THR A 328 -8.26 35.26 0.82
C THR A 328 -8.75 35.45 2.24
N THR A 329 -9.56 34.53 2.73
CA THR A 329 -10.23 34.63 4.04
C THR A 329 -10.11 33.33 4.81
N ILE A 330 -9.69 33.43 6.07
CA ILE A 330 -9.76 32.35 7.04
C ILE A 330 -11.00 32.59 7.87
N PRO A 331 -11.89 31.60 8.01
CA PRO A 331 -13.12 31.77 8.79
C PRO A 331 -12.88 32.13 10.26
N ASP A 332 -13.75 32.95 10.84
CA ASP A 332 -13.61 33.40 12.24
C ASP A 332 -13.56 32.25 13.23
N PHE A 333 -14.32 31.16 12.99
CA PHE A 333 -14.29 30.00 13.89
C PHE A 333 -12.93 29.31 13.94
N VAL A 334 -12.04 29.55 12.96
CA VAL A 334 -10.67 29.02 12.92
C VAL A 334 -9.72 29.93 13.73
N ILE A 335 -9.76 31.26 13.50
CA ILE A 335 -8.77 32.23 14.05
C ILE A 335 -9.34 33.13 15.15
N ALA A 336 -10.65 33.12 15.38
CA ALA A 336 -11.31 33.78 16.49
C ALA A 336 -12.24 32.83 17.26
N PRO A 337 -11.78 31.61 17.63
CA PRO A 337 -12.65 30.62 18.28
C PRO A 337 -13.15 31.13 19.62
N SER A 338 -14.29 30.60 20.05
CA SER A 338 -14.79 30.78 21.42
C SER A 338 -13.82 30.20 22.45
N ALA A 339 -13.95 30.59 23.70
CA ALA A 339 -13.01 30.20 24.75
C ALA A 339 -12.94 28.68 24.96
N ASP A 340 -14.07 27.98 24.84
CA ASP A 340 -14.21 26.53 24.94
C ASP A 340 -13.57 25.79 23.76
N ARG A 341 -13.42 26.43 22.59
CA ARG A 341 -12.79 25.83 21.40
C ARG A 341 -11.33 26.25 21.22
N LEU A 342 -10.78 27.08 22.10
CA LEU A 342 -9.41 27.59 21.94
C LEU A 342 -8.37 26.47 21.93
N ALA A 343 -8.48 25.50 22.81
CA ALA A 343 -7.54 24.36 22.87
C ALA A 343 -7.58 23.52 21.57
N HIS A 344 -8.76 23.28 21.04
CA HIS A 344 -8.93 22.59 19.75
C HIS A 344 -8.34 23.42 18.60
N SER A 345 -8.62 24.71 18.57
CA SER A 345 -8.02 25.63 17.59
C SER A 345 -6.49 25.58 17.61
N VAL A 346 -5.88 25.60 18.80
CA VAL A 346 -4.43 25.47 18.94
C VAL A 346 -3.91 24.17 18.36
N GLN A 347 -4.58 23.05 18.71
CA GLN A 347 -4.21 21.72 18.22
C GLN A 347 -4.21 21.66 16.69
N VAL A 348 -5.30 22.07 16.05
CA VAL A 348 -5.43 22.01 14.59
C VAL A 348 -4.52 23.01 13.90
N ASN A 349 -4.50 24.25 14.38
CA ASN A 349 -3.75 25.32 13.73
C ASN A 349 -2.24 25.17 13.92
N SER A 350 -1.77 24.50 14.96
CA SER A 350 -0.33 24.23 15.15
C SER A 350 0.26 23.38 14.01
N GLY A 351 -0.55 22.55 13.36
CA GLY A 351 -0.17 21.74 12.22
C GLY A 351 -0.61 22.32 10.86
N THR A 352 -1.13 23.55 10.80
CA THR A 352 -1.67 24.13 9.57
C THR A 352 -0.71 25.12 8.91
N LEU A 353 -0.36 24.86 7.66
CA LEU A 353 0.43 25.74 6.80
C LEU A 353 -0.49 26.51 5.86
N VAL A 354 -0.38 27.84 5.83
CA VAL A 354 -1.13 28.73 4.93
C VAL A 354 -0.22 29.73 4.20
N THR A 355 1.06 29.42 4.11
CA THR A 355 2.06 30.30 3.46
C THR A 355 1.74 30.50 1.97
N ASN A 356 2.14 31.63 1.42
CA ASN A 356 1.94 31.99 0.01
C ASN A 356 0.46 31.94 -0.45
N ASN A 357 -0.47 32.37 0.42
CA ASN A 357 -1.85 32.65 0.06
C ASN A 357 -2.08 34.16 -0.08
N THR A 358 -3.16 34.54 -0.76
CA THR A 358 -3.53 35.94 -1.04
C THR A 358 -4.44 36.52 0.06
N LEU A 359 -4.09 36.27 1.34
CA LEU A 359 -4.93 36.68 2.47
C LEU A 359 -5.23 38.18 2.44
N SER A 360 -6.48 38.55 2.67
CA SER A 360 -6.94 39.94 2.78
C SER A 360 -6.34 40.64 3.99
N ASP A 361 -6.25 41.97 3.95
CA ASP A 361 -5.75 42.75 5.08
C ASP A 361 -6.58 42.51 6.34
N ALA A 362 -7.89 42.38 6.21
CA ALA A 362 -8.78 42.04 7.31
C ALA A 362 -8.41 40.71 7.96
N THR A 363 -8.18 39.67 7.15
CA THR A 363 -7.74 38.35 7.64
C THR A 363 -6.36 38.43 8.31
N ARG A 364 -5.43 39.22 7.77
CA ARG A 364 -4.09 39.43 8.37
C ARG A 364 -4.17 40.08 9.73
N VAL A 365 -5.04 41.09 9.89
CA VAL A 365 -5.29 41.74 11.18
C VAL A 365 -5.85 40.73 12.19
N GLN A 366 -6.86 39.94 11.81
CA GLN A 366 -7.44 38.91 12.68
C GLN A 366 -6.41 37.85 13.09
N LEU A 367 -5.53 37.45 12.19
CA LEU A 367 -4.40 36.58 12.52
C LEU A 367 -3.45 37.18 13.54
N GLY A 368 -3.17 38.47 13.44
CA GLY A 368 -2.38 39.19 14.44
C GLY A 368 -3.03 39.12 15.81
N ILE A 369 -4.32 39.44 15.91
CA ILE A 369 -5.11 39.35 17.15
C ILE A 369 -5.12 37.92 17.71
N TYR A 370 -5.28 36.91 16.85
CA TYR A 370 -5.26 35.52 17.24
C TYR A 370 -3.91 35.11 17.87
N ARG A 371 -2.81 35.53 17.27
CA ARG A 371 -1.45 35.30 17.82
C ARG A 371 -1.24 35.97 19.18
N GLU A 372 -1.67 37.21 19.31
CA GLU A 372 -1.60 37.92 20.60
C GLU A 372 -2.41 37.19 21.69
N ARG A 373 -3.59 36.71 21.34
CA ARG A 373 -4.45 35.93 22.24
C ARG A 373 -3.81 34.61 22.68
N LEU A 374 -3.16 33.89 21.74
CA LEU A 374 -2.42 32.67 22.06
C LEU A 374 -1.23 32.94 23.00
N THR A 375 -0.49 34.02 22.74
CA THR A 375 0.63 34.43 23.58
C THR A 375 0.16 34.81 24.99
N ALA A 376 -0.94 35.55 25.11
CA ALA A 376 -1.52 35.90 26.40
C ALA A 376 -2.04 34.69 27.19
N ALA A 377 -2.50 33.64 26.50
CA ALA A 377 -2.92 32.39 27.11
C ALA A 377 -1.75 31.48 27.52
N GLY A 378 -0.50 31.92 27.32
CA GLY A 378 0.69 31.13 27.65
C GLY A 378 0.90 29.91 26.70
N THR A 379 0.23 29.92 25.60
CA THR A 379 0.42 28.87 24.59
C THR A 379 1.78 29.03 23.94
N PRO A 380 2.66 28.04 23.98
CA PRO A 380 3.97 28.16 23.37
C PRO A 380 3.78 28.27 21.85
N LEU A 381 3.89 29.47 21.32
CA LEU A 381 4.09 29.70 19.91
C LEU A 381 5.53 29.26 19.61
N TYR A 382 5.69 28.08 19.07
CA TYR A 382 6.99 27.64 18.60
C TYR A 382 7.48 28.66 17.56
N ARG A 383 8.69 29.21 17.75
CA ARG A 383 9.29 30.22 16.86
C ARG A 383 9.35 29.75 15.38
N ASP A 384 9.32 28.44 15.16
CA ASP A 384 9.34 27.81 13.87
C ASP A 384 7.96 27.30 13.41
N SER A 385 6.89 27.52 14.18
CA SER A 385 5.57 27.26 13.66
C SER A 385 5.35 28.21 12.48
N ASN A 386 5.43 27.70 11.26
CA ASN A 386 5.02 28.39 10.02
C ASN A 386 3.51 28.68 10.01
N LEU A 387 2.89 28.61 11.18
CA LEU A 387 1.56 29.04 11.48
C LEU A 387 1.43 30.46 10.99
N PHE A 388 0.84 30.59 9.79
CA PHE A 388 0.54 31.89 9.24
C PHE A 388 1.77 32.82 9.00
N THR A 389 2.97 32.27 8.74
CA THR A 389 4.03 33.12 8.22
C THR A 389 3.61 33.66 6.88
N THR A 390 3.25 34.94 6.87
CA THR A 390 3.15 35.74 5.69
C THR A 390 4.56 36.11 5.27
N SER A 391 5.34 35.16 4.76
CA SER A 391 6.62 35.51 4.14
C SER A 391 6.35 36.35 2.91
N SER A 392 7.01 37.52 2.85
CA SER A 392 7.07 38.34 1.65
C SER A 392 7.47 37.46 0.46
N PRO A 393 6.91 37.68 -0.73
CA PRO A 393 7.28 36.93 -1.94
C PRO A 393 8.76 36.94 -2.29
N ASP A 394 9.51 37.89 -1.73
CA ASP A 394 10.95 38.10 -1.98
C ASP A 394 11.89 37.22 -1.12
N ALA A 395 11.36 36.43 -0.20
CA ALA A 395 12.17 35.57 0.70
C ALA A 395 12.30 34.14 0.20
N ARG A 396 12.13 33.86 -1.07
CA ARG A 396 12.45 32.55 -1.66
C ARG A 396 13.97 32.35 -1.63
N ARG A 397 14.51 31.83 -0.52
CA ARG A 397 15.70 31.02 -0.68
C ARG A 397 15.31 29.83 -1.52
N PRO A 398 16.01 29.57 -2.65
CA PRO A 398 15.76 28.33 -3.38
C PRO A 398 15.95 27.17 -2.40
N GLU A 399 14.91 26.38 -2.23
CA GLU A 399 15.04 25.14 -1.46
C GLU A 399 16.20 24.34 -2.08
N PRO A 400 17.11 23.79 -1.27
CA PRO A 400 18.18 22.97 -1.79
C PRO A 400 17.55 21.82 -2.56
N VAL A 401 17.93 21.70 -3.85
CA VAL A 401 17.49 20.60 -4.70
C VAL A 401 18.06 19.31 -4.09
N VAL A 402 17.23 18.60 -3.35
CA VAL A 402 17.62 17.32 -2.75
C VAL A 402 17.41 16.24 -3.78
N ARG A 403 18.42 15.42 -3.99
CA ARG A 403 18.29 14.26 -4.86
C ARG A 403 17.22 13.32 -4.29
N PRO A 404 16.37 12.70 -5.13
CA PRO A 404 15.43 11.69 -4.68
C PRO A 404 16.14 10.64 -3.82
N GLY A 405 15.57 10.29 -2.67
CA GLY A 405 16.15 9.35 -1.73
C GLY A 405 17.28 9.90 -0.83
N ALA A 406 17.65 11.19 -0.93
CA ALA A 406 18.63 11.82 -0.04
C ALA A 406 17.94 12.55 1.11
N LEU A 407 18.59 12.59 2.29
CA LEU A 407 18.10 13.32 3.45
C LEU A 407 18.17 14.84 3.21
N HIS A 408 17.05 15.53 3.46
CA HIS A 408 17.03 16.99 3.36
C HIS A 408 17.89 17.64 4.46
N PRO A 409 18.73 18.63 4.15
CA PRO A 409 19.62 19.27 5.13
C PRO A 409 18.91 19.85 6.36
N THR A 410 17.65 20.24 6.24
CA THR A 410 16.82 20.77 7.33
C THR A 410 16.66 19.79 8.50
N TRP A 411 16.79 18.49 8.27
CA TRP A 411 16.72 17.47 9.33
C TRP A 411 17.87 17.57 10.32
N LEU A 412 19.02 18.04 9.86
CA LEU A 412 20.25 18.21 10.65
C LEU A 412 20.51 19.67 11.01
N ALA A 413 19.68 20.60 10.54
CA ALA A 413 19.84 22.04 10.81
C ALA A 413 19.66 22.33 12.31
N GLY A 414 20.59 23.11 12.85
CA GLY A 414 20.56 23.52 14.26
C GLY A 414 21.10 22.48 15.25
N LEU A 415 21.52 21.31 14.78
CA LEU A 415 22.21 20.33 15.63
C LEU A 415 23.67 20.76 15.87
N PRO A 416 24.25 20.51 17.08
CA PRO A 416 25.66 20.62 17.32
C PRO A 416 26.48 19.75 16.35
N ALA A 417 27.65 20.23 15.92
CA ALA A 417 28.48 19.59 14.92
C ALA A 417 28.89 18.13 15.28
N ASP A 418 29.09 17.90 16.59
CA ASP A 418 29.41 16.57 17.15
C ASP A 418 28.22 15.57 17.05
N GLN A 419 26.99 16.05 16.96
CA GLN A 419 25.80 15.22 16.87
C GLN A 419 25.38 14.90 15.42
N VAL A 420 25.80 15.69 14.44
CA VAL A 420 25.39 15.55 13.04
C VAL A 420 25.68 14.15 12.49
N SER A 421 26.86 13.61 12.75
CA SER A 421 27.26 12.28 12.27
C SER A 421 26.41 11.17 12.90
N THR A 422 26.19 11.23 14.21
CA THR A 422 25.39 10.26 14.96
C THR A 422 23.92 10.29 14.48
N ARG A 423 23.33 11.47 14.35
CA ARG A 423 21.95 11.65 13.89
C ARG A 423 21.76 11.19 12.44
N THR A 424 22.76 11.42 11.59
CA THR A 424 22.74 10.90 10.21
C THR A 424 22.77 9.37 10.20
N ALA A 425 23.60 8.75 11.02
CA ALA A 425 23.67 7.29 11.14
C ALA A 425 22.36 6.68 11.64
N GLN A 426 21.72 7.29 12.64
CA GLN A 426 20.43 6.87 13.18
C GLN A 426 19.30 6.92 12.13
N LEU A 427 19.22 7.98 11.33
CA LEU A 427 18.24 8.09 10.24
C LEU A 427 18.51 7.08 9.12
N ASN A 428 19.76 6.80 8.81
CA ASN A 428 20.13 5.76 7.85
C ASN A 428 19.77 4.36 8.36
N MET A 429 19.97 4.08 9.63
CA MET A 429 19.55 2.81 10.26
C MET A 429 18.03 2.60 10.16
N LEU A 430 17.25 3.64 10.42
CA LEU A 430 15.78 3.58 10.27
C LEU A 430 15.39 3.32 8.81
N ARG A 431 16.07 3.97 7.86
CA ARG A 431 15.84 3.72 6.42
C ARG A 431 16.09 2.26 6.07
N GLU A 432 17.18 1.68 6.54
CA GLU A 432 17.54 0.28 6.28
C GLU A 432 16.56 -0.70 6.91
N GLN A 433 16.11 -0.45 8.15
CA GLN A 433 15.12 -1.27 8.84
C GLN A 433 13.74 -1.24 8.16
N HIS A 434 13.36 -0.11 7.56
CA HIS A 434 12.07 0.04 6.87
C HIS A 434 12.11 -0.35 5.39
N GLY A 435 13.27 -0.68 4.85
CA GLY A 435 13.42 -1.32 3.54
C GLY A 435 12.88 -0.50 2.37
N SER A 436 12.76 0.83 2.48
CA SER A 436 12.19 1.64 1.42
C SER A 436 13.12 2.74 0.96
N ASP A 437 13.40 2.76 -0.34
CA ASP A 437 14.09 3.89 -1.01
C ASP A 437 13.33 5.22 -0.86
N GLY A 438 12.03 5.17 -0.47
CA GLY A 438 11.17 6.35 -0.27
C GLY A 438 11.14 6.88 1.17
N PHE A 439 11.87 6.31 2.14
CA PHE A 439 11.81 6.78 3.54
C PHE A 439 12.20 8.25 3.67
N PHE A 440 13.29 8.66 3.05
CA PHE A 440 13.71 10.05 3.08
C PHE A 440 12.77 10.98 2.32
N ASP A 441 12.14 10.53 1.25
CA ASP A 441 11.15 11.33 0.52
C ASP A 441 9.91 11.58 1.38
N ILE A 442 9.49 10.60 2.17
CA ILE A 442 8.37 10.73 3.12
C ILE A 442 8.70 11.75 4.22
N ILE A 443 9.85 11.64 4.87
CA ILE A 443 10.22 12.58 5.94
C ILE A 443 10.59 13.95 5.39
N ASN A 444 11.17 14.02 4.20
CA ASN A 444 11.53 15.28 3.54
C ASN A 444 10.29 16.08 3.12
N SER A 445 9.19 15.45 2.78
CA SER A 445 7.93 16.13 2.47
C SER A 445 7.38 16.95 3.65
N ARG A 446 7.93 16.73 4.85
CA ARG A 446 7.52 17.35 6.12
C ARG A 446 8.63 18.13 6.81
N THR A 447 9.67 18.52 6.08
CA THR A 447 10.81 19.26 6.65
C THR A 447 10.44 20.61 7.27
N GLY A 448 9.34 21.23 6.83
CA GLY A 448 8.80 22.48 7.38
C GLY A 448 8.16 22.33 8.76
N HIS A 449 7.82 21.14 9.20
CA HIS A 449 7.13 20.90 10.48
C HIS A 449 8.13 20.65 11.61
N SER A 450 8.41 21.66 12.42
CA SER A 450 9.32 21.57 13.57
C SER A 450 8.89 20.51 14.60
N ASP A 451 7.58 20.43 14.88
CA ASP A 451 7.04 19.45 15.81
C ASP A 451 7.15 18.02 15.29
N PHE A 452 6.92 17.81 14.00
CA PHE A 452 7.13 16.51 13.38
C PHE A 452 8.59 16.06 13.47
N ARG A 453 9.54 16.96 13.18
CA ARG A 453 10.97 16.68 13.36
C ARG A 453 11.31 16.34 14.81
N ARG A 454 10.79 17.10 15.76
CA ARG A 454 10.97 16.85 17.19
C ARG A 454 10.44 15.46 17.59
N GLN A 455 9.22 15.13 17.20
CA GLN A 455 8.61 13.82 17.47
C GLN A 455 9.40 12.66 16.86
N VAL A 456 9.91 12.83 15.64
CA VAL A 456 10.76 11.82 15.00
C VAL A 456 12.06 11.64 15.78
N TRP A 457 12.68 12.73 16.24
CA TRP A 457 13.90 12.64 17.06
C TRP A 457 13.64 12.00 18.42
N GLU A 458 12.55 12.33 19.10
CA GLU A 458 12.14 11.68 20.36
C GLU A 458 11.94 10.17 20.18
N VAL A 459 11.32 9.73 19.09
CA VAL A 459 11.16 8.29 18.78
C VAL A 459 12.50 7.62 18.51
N ILE A 460 13.40 8.30 17.78
CA ILE A 460 14.73 7.77 17.49
C ILE A 460 15.54 7.61 18.80
N ASP A 461 15.48 8.59 19.69
CA ASP A 461 16.18 8.53 20.97
C ASP A 461 15.71 7.34 21.82
N VAL A 462 14.39 7.13 21.91
CA VAL A 462 13.81 5.97 22.62
C VAL A 462 14.25 4.63 22.02
N ILE A 463 14.31 4.53 20.69
CA ILE A 463 14.72 3.29 20.02
C ILE A 463 16.21 3.02 20.23
N THR A 464 17.03 4.06 20.25
CA THR A 464 18.49 3.93 20.39
C THR A 464 18.97 3.79 21.82
N GLU A 465 18.19 4.24 22.82
CA GLU A 465 18.48 4.04 24.25
C GLU A 465 18.14 2.61 24.72
N ASN A 466 17.27 1.91 24.00
CA ASN A 466 16.85 0.54 24.33
C ASN A 466 17.59 -0.57 23.56
N ASN A 467 18.59 -0.24 22.75
CA ASN A 467 19.52 -1.14 22.07
C ASN A 467 20.94 -0.96 22.61
#